data_983489bf6df4f0f843beef796f9d1ec0
#
_entry.id   983489bf6df4f0f843beef796f9d1ec0
#
_cell.length_a   1.000
_cell.length_b   1.000
_cell.length_c   1.000
_cell.angle_alpha   90.00
_cell.angle_beta   90.00
_cell.angle_gamma   90.00
#
_symmetry.space_group_name_H-M   'P 1'
#
loop_
_entity.id
_entity.type
_entity.pdbx_description
1 polymer ?
#
loop_
_entity_poly.entity_id
_entity_poly.type
_entity_poly.pdbx_seq_one_letter_code
_entity_poly.pdbx_strand_id
1 'polypeptide(L)'
;MLTDAEVQDFISDGFVRVEGAFSESTAAEAREILWRATGCDPADSGTWTRPVVRLPGFADPPFARAARSPVLAQACDRLVGAGRWVAAQGLGTFPIRFPSEQPPGDDGWHIDASFPGEDPQDYLRWRINVRSQGRGLLMLFLFSDVGPDDAPTRIRMGSHLRMAKVLEPYGVAGVAMSDLVEDFAATADLPEMAATGRAGDVYLCHPFLVHAAQAHRGRNPKFMAQPPLLLHEPCVLDRPDGAYSPVEQAIRQGLELGVTR
;
A
#
# COMPACT_ATOMS: atom_id res chain seq x y z
N MET A 1 19.63 -3.77 -0.23
CA MET A 1 19.45 -2.39 -0.80
C MET A 1 18.86 -2.56 -2.19
N LEU A 2 17.83 -1.78 -2.55
CA LEU A 2 17.25 -1.84 -3.89
C LEU A 2 18.33 -1.54 -4.96
N THR A 3 18.37 -2.35 -6.00
CA THR A 3 19.19 -2.15 -7.19
C THR A 3 18.61 -1.03 -8.08
N ASP A 4 19.40 -0.53 -9.01
CA ASP A 4 18.90 0.47 -9.98
C ASP A 4 17.80 -0.11 -10.87
N ALA A 5 17.85 -1.41 -11.21
CA ALA A 5 16.80 -2.08 -11.96
C ALA A 5 15.48 -2.10 -11.18
N GLU A 6 15.49 -2.50 -9.92
CA GLU A 6 14.29 -2.50 -9.06
C GLU A 6 13.70 -1.09 -8.87
N VAL A 7 14.56 -0.05 -8.85
CA VAL A 7 14.08 1.34 -8.83
C VAL A 7 13.41 1.72 -10.15
N GLN A 8 13.95 1.27 -11.29
CA GLN A 8 13.29 1.49 -12.59
C GLN A 8 11.98 0.74 -12.70
N ASP A 9 11.91 -0.52 -12.22
CA ASP A 9 10.68 -1.29 -12.15
C ASP A 9 9.63 -0.58 -11.26
N PHE A 10 10.06 -0.01 -10.12
CA PHE A 10 9.16 0.81 -9.29
C PHE A 10 8.61 2.03 -10.04
N ILE A 11 9.46 2.71 -10.84
CA ILE A 11 9.02 3.89 -11.62
C ILE A 11 8.05 3.48 -12.74
N SER A 12 8.26 2.34 -13.39
CA SER A 12 7.42 1.88 -14.50
C SER A 12 6.16 1.16 -14.05
N ASP A 13 6.27 0.26 -13.07
CA ASP A 13 5.19 -0.63 -12.65
C ASP A 13 4.43 -0.12 -11.42
N GLY A 14 5.09 0.74 -10.63
CA GLY A 14 4.51 1.40 -9.46
C GLY A 14 4.71 0.65 -8.14
N PHE A 15 5.49 -0.42 -8.11
CA PHE A 15 5.78 -1.15 -6.89
C PHE A 15 7.10 -1.91 -6.96
N VAL A 16 7.61 -2.28 -5.80
CA VAL A 16 8.72 -3.23 -5.64
C VAL A 16 8.47 -4.11 -4.43
N ARG A 17 8.84 -5.40 -4.49
CA ARG A 17 8.81 -6.31 -3.35
C ARG A 17 10.18 -6.39 -2.70
N VAL A 18 10.24 -6.13 -1.41
CA VAL A 18 11.42 -6.34 -0.56
C VAL A 18 11.25 -7.70 0.12
N GLU A 19 11.97 -8.70 -0.38
CA GLU A 19 11.92 -10.06 0.17
C GLU A 19 12.65 -10.12 1.52
N GLY A 20 12.04 -10.82 2.49
CA GLY A 20 12.62 -10.98 3.82
C GLY A 20 12.93 -9.66 4.52
N ALA A 21 12.11 -8.63 4.30
CA ALA A 21 12.27 -7.31 4.90
C ALA A 21 12.31 -7.36 6.44
N PHE A 22 11.64 -8.35 7.03
CA PHE A 22 11.74 -8.70 8.46
C PHE A 22 11.67 -10.20 8.64
N SER A 23 12.08 -10.71 9.81
CA SER A 23 12.21 -12.15 10.02
C SER A 23 10.86 -12.86 10.17
N GLU A 24 10.80 -14.14 9.77
CA GLU A 24 9.63 -14.98 9.98
C GLU A 24 9.29 -15.12 11.48
N SER A 25 10.31 -15.15 12.38
CA SER A 25 10.05 -15.16 13.82
C SER A 25 9.32 -13.89 14.29
N THR A 26 9.68 -12.71 13.75
CA THR A 26 8.94 -11.48 14.00
C THR A 26 7.50 -11.56 13.47
N ALA A 27 7.30 -12.16 12.29
CA ALA A 27 5.97 -12.37 11.74
C ALA A 27 5.14 -13.33 12.61
N ALA A 28 5.75 -14.43 13.12
CA ALA A 28 5.09 -15.40 13.99
C ALA A 28 4.64 -14.76 15.31
N GLU A 29 5.52 -14.01 15.99
CA GLU A 29 5.18 -13.29 17.22
C GLU A 29 4.02 -12.29 16.99
N ALA A 30 4.05 -11.57 15.86
CA ALA A 30 2.98 -10.64 15.50
C ALA A 30 1.65 -11.37 15.25
N ARG A 31 1.67 -12.52 14.53
CA ARG A 31 0.47 -13.33 14.30
C ARG A 31 -0.19 -13.80 15.59
N GLU A 32 0.57 -14.16 16.62
CA GLU A 32 -0.01 -14.52 17.92
C GLU A 32 -0.83 -13.38 18.55
N ILE A 33 -0.34 -12.14 18.43
CA ILE A 33 -1.08 -10.96 18.90
C ILE A 33 -2.33 -10.74 18.05
N LEU A 34 -2.18 -10.80 16.71
CA LEU A 34 -3.27 -10.60 15.77
C LEU A 34 -4.37 -11.65 15.94
N TRP A 35 -4.03 -12.93 16.13
CA TRP A 35 -4.99 -13.98 16.40
C TRP A 35 -5.84 -13.66 17.64
N ARG A 36 -5.21 -13.30 18.74
CA ARG A 36 -5.95 -12.90 19.95
C ARG A 36 -6.87 -11.69 19.68
N ALA A 37 -6.38 -10.71 18.90
CA ALA A 37 -7.15 -9.52 18.60
C ALA A 37 -8.35 -9.79 17.66
N THR A 38 -8.28 -10.81 16.80
CA THR A 38 -9.44 -11.20 15.95
C THR A 38 -10.58 -11.79 16.75
N GLY A 39 -10.31 -12.37 17.91
CA GLY A 39 -11.27 -13.16 18.71
C GLY A 39 -11.59 -14.54 18.10
N CYS A 40 -10.86 -14.97 17.07
CA CYS A 40 -11.03 -16.25 16.40
C CYS A 40 -10.05 -17.29 16.96
N ASP A 41 -10.45 -18.56 16.97
CA ASP A 41 -9.57 -19.67 17.34
C ASP A 41 -8.78 -20.14 16.11
N PRO A 42 -7.44 -20.15 16.13
CA PRO A 42 -6.63 -20.65 15.02
C PRO A 42 -6.84 -22.14 14.73
N ALA A 43 -7.28 -22.94 15.72
CA ALA A 43 -7.51 -24.36 15.58
C ALA A 43 -8.96 -24.72 15.17
N ASP A 44 -9.89 -23.75 15.21
CA ASP A 44 -11.30 -23.96 14.91
C ASP A 44 -11.78 -22.96 13.83
N SER A 45 -11.81 -23.41 12.58
CA SER A 45 -12.31 -22.62 11.45
C SER A 45 -13.80 -22.24 11.56
N GLY A 46 -14.57 -22.93 12.41
CA GLY A 46 -15.96 -22.56 12.70
C GLY A 46 -16.09 -21.19 13.38
N THR A 47 -15.01 -20.68 13.96
CA THR A 47 -14.97 -19.33 14.55
C THR A 47 -14.70 -18.22 13.52
N TRP A 48 -14.31 -18.56 12.28
CA TRP A 48 -13.97 -17.60 11.21
C TRP A 48 -15.23 -17.18 10.44
N THR A 49 -16.13 -16.55 11.12
CA THR A 49 -17.49 -16.27 10.62
C THR A 49 -17.59 -15.05 9.70
N ARG A 50 -16.52 -14.27 9.58
CA ARG A 50 -16.46 -13.06 8.74
C ARG A 50 -15.32 -13.16 7.73
N PRO A 51 -15.54 -12.78 6.46
CA PRO A 51 -14.48 -12.80 5.44
C PRO A 51 -13.33 -11.86 5.76
N VAL A 52 -13.60 -10.75 6.47
CA VAL A 52 -12.60 -9.74 6.86
C VAL A 52 -12.82 -9.30 8.30
N VAL A 53 -11.76 -9.35 9.11
CA VAL A 53 -11.68 -8.74 10.43
C VAL A 53 -10.72 -7.58 10.37
N ARG A 54 -11.22 -6.34 10.58
CA ARG A 54 -10.40 -5.14 10.55
C ARG A 54 -9.90 -4.83 11.94
N LEU A 55 -8.58 -4.87 12.11
CA LEU A 55 -7.92 -4.51 13.37
C LEU A 55 -7.24 -3.15 13.24
N PRO A 56 -7.13 -2.41 14.36
CA PRO A 56 -6.43 -1.12 14.39
C PRO A 56 -4.92 -1.28 14.22
N GLY A 57 -4.16 -0.22 14.44
CA GLY A 57 -2.71 -0.27 14.54
C GLY A 57 -2.22 -0.86 15.86
N PHE A 58 -1.04 -1.48 15.82
CA PHE A 58 -0.33 -2.04 16.97
C PHE A 58 1.09 -1.48 17.03
N ALA A 59 1.57 -1.23 18.25
CA ALA A 59 2.94 -0.79 18.53
C ALA A 59 3.73 -1.79 19.40
N ASP A 60 3.19 -3.00 19.60
CA ASP A 60 3.88 -4.06 20.30
C ASP A 60 5.23 -4.39 19.65
N PRO A 61 6.19 -4.95 20.38
CA PRO A 61 7.57 -5.14 19.91
C PRO A 61 7.72 -5.76 18.51
N PRO A 62 6.96 -6.81 18.11
CA PRO A 62 7.15 -7.38 16.78
C PRO A 62 6.72 -6.42 15.65
N PHE A 63 5.68 -5.61 15.86
CA PHE A 63 5.26 -4.61 14.87
C PHE A 63 6.26 -3.47 14.77
N ALA A 64 6.79 -3.01 15.90
CA ALA A 64 7.83 -1.99 15.93
C ALA A 64 9.13 -2.47 15.26
N ARG A 65 9.52 -3.75 15.46
CA ARG A 65 10.70 -4.34 14.78
C ARG A 65 10.49 -4.41 13.28
N ALA A 66 9.32 -4.88 12.82
CA ALA A 66 9.00 -4.94 11.39
C ALA A 66 9.00 -3.53 10.75
N ALA A 67 8.33 -2.56 11.39
CA ALA A 67 8.26 -1.17 10.90
C ALA A 67 9.63 -0.49 10.79
N ARG A 68 10.57 -0.84 11.66
CA ARG A 68 11.92 -0.24 11.75
C ARG A 68 13.01 -1.11 11.16
N SER A 69 12.66 -2.07 10.30
CA SER A 69 13.64 -2.88 9.61
C SER A 69 14.67 -2.00 8.88
N PRO A 70 15.98 -2.20 9.10
CA PRO A 70 17.00 -1.45 8.38
C PRO A 70 16.94 -1.62 6.85
N VAL A 71 16.50 -2.79 6.39
CA VAL A 71 16.32 -3.08 4.95
C VAL A 71 15.21 -2.21 4.38
N LEU A 72 14.08 -2.08 5.09
CA LEU A 72 12.98 -1.20 4.69
C LEU A 72 13.36 0.28 4.76
N ALA A 73 14.06 0.69 5.82
CA ALA A 73 14.51 2.08 5.93
C ALA A 73 15.39 2.49 4.72
N GLN A 74 16.34 1.64 4.33
CA GLN A 74 17.17 1.86 3.14
C GLN A 74 16.35 1.89 1.84
N ALA A 75 15.34 1.03 1.71
CA ALA A 75 14.45 1.03 0.56
C ALA A 75 13.59 2.29 0.51
N CYS A 76 13.04 2.74 1.63
CA CYS A 76 12.30 3.99 1.74
C CYS A 76 13.19 5.21 1.41
N ASP A 77 14.42 5.27 1.94
CA ASP A 77 15.38 6.31 1.59
C ASP A 77 15.67 6.34 0.08
N ARG A 78 15.77 5.18 -0.55
CA ARG A 78 16.04 5.06 -1.98
C ARG A 78 14.87 5.54 -2.83
N LEU A 79 13.61 5.23 -2.43
CA LEU A 79 12.41 5.53 -3.22
C LEU A 79 11.85 6.94 -2.96
N VAL A 80 11.97 7.44 -1.74
CA VAL A 80 11.33 8.69 -1.30
C VAL A 80 12.35 9.80 -1.02
N GLY A 81 13.55 9.40 -0.61
CA GLY A 81 14.63 10.31 -0.20
C GLY A 81 14.86 10.27 1.31
N ALA A 82 16.15 10.20 1.69
CA ALA A 82 16.57 10.19 3.10
C ALA A 82 16.08 11.44 3.84
N GLY A 83 15.54 11.24 5.03
CA GLY A 83 15.04 12.32 5.89
C GLY A 83 13.72 12.96 5.44
N ARG A 84 13.06 12.43 4.40
CA ARG A 84 11.80 12.99 3.89
C ARG A 84 10.55 12.28 4.42
N TRP A 85 10.70 11.17 5.11
CA TRP A 85 9.61 10.35 5.61
C TRP A 85 9.66 10.18 7.13
N VAL A 86 8.51 9.87 7.72
CA VAL A 86 8.32 9.73 9.16
C VAL A 86 8.53 8.27 9.57
N ALA A 87 9.48 8.02 10.47
CA ALA A 87 9.71 6.68 10.99
C ALA A 87 8.52 6.20 11.83
N ALA A 88 7.92 5.08 11.44
CA ALA A 88 6.76 4.51 12.14
C ALA A 88 7.17 3.90 13.48
N GLN A 89 6.30 4.03 14.50
CA GLN A 89 6.48 3.41 15.82
C GLN A 89 5.78 2.04 15.91
N GLY A 90 4.90 1.75 14.98
CA GLY A 90 4.11 0.52 14.88
C GLY A 90 3.54 0.38 13.48
N LEU A 91 2.64 -0.57 13.30
CA LEU A 91 1.99 -0.85 12.03
C LEU A 91 0.47 -0.92 12.18
N GLY A 92 -0.25 -0.59 11.13
CA GLY A 92 -1.71 -0.70 10.98
C GLY A 92 -2.12 -0.06 9.66
N THR A 93 -3.30 -0.25 9.14
CA THR A 93 -4.37 -1.13 9.62
C THR A 93 -4.14 -2.58 9.21
N PHE A 94 -4.86 -3.52 9.87
CA PHE A 94 -4.75 -4.94 9.57
C PHE A 94 -6.09 -5.48 9.07
N PRO A 95 -6.34 -5.57 7.76
CA PRO A 95 -7.47 -6.30 7.20
C PRO A 95 -7.16 -7.79 7.16
N ILE A 96 -7.36 -8.49 8.27
CA ILE A 96 -7.18 -9.93 8.34
C ILE A 96 -8.28 -10.61 7.53
N ARG A 97 -7.89 -11.47 6.58
CA ARG A 97 -8.82 -12.15 5.67
C ARG A 97 -8.87 -13.63 5.96
N PHE A 98 -10.09 -14.12 6.12
CA PHE A 98 -10.39 -15.52 6.35
C PHE A 98 -10.96 -16.18 5.08
N PRO A 99 -10.70 -17.49 4.87
CA PRO A 99 -11.41 -18.27 3.87
C PRO A 99 -12.92 -18.10 4.05
N SER A 100 -13.64 -17.73 2.96
CA SER A 100 -15.07 -17.48 3.04
C SER A 100 -15.71 -17.55 1.67
N GLU A 101 -16.94 -18.08 1.61
CA GLU A 101 -17.80 -17.99 0.44
C GLU A 101 -18.52 -16.62 0.34
N GLN A 102 -18.53 -15.86 1.42
CA GLN A 102 -19.11 -14.52 1.44
C GLN A 102 -18.17 -13.52 0.75
N PRO A 103 -18.72 -12.54 0.00
CA PRO A 103 -17.93 -11.49 -0.59
C PRO A 103 -17.27 -10.63 0.51
N PRO A 104 -16.03 -10.16 0.30
CA PRO A 104 -15.32 -9.35 1.31
C PRO A 104 -15.93 -7.96 1.50
N GLY A 105 -16.63 -7.42 0.50
CA GLY A 105 -17.29 -6.13 0.55
C GLY A 105 -16.36 -4.91 0.45
N ASP A 106 -15.06 -5.14 0.18
CA ASP A 106 -14.04 -4.10 0.06
C ASP A 106 -13.08 -4.35 -1.11
N ASP A 107 -13.55 -5.03 -2.15
CA ASP A 107 -12.78 -5.49 -3.30
C ASP A 107 -12.84 -4.55 -4.52
N GLY A 108 -13.34 -3.33 -4.32
CA GLY A 108 -13.33 -2.28 -5.33
C GLY A 108 -11.91 -1.76 -5.61
N TRP A 109 -11.64 -1.45 -6.88
CA TRP A 109 -10.41 -0.79 -7.30
C TRP A 109 -10.34 0.64 -6.78
N HIS A 110 -9.20 1.03 -6.22
CA HIS A 110 -8.98 2.36 -5.62
C HIS A 110 -7.49 2.69 -5.50
N ILE A 111 -7.23 3.95 -5.19
CA ILE A 111 -5.98 4.41 -4.57
C ILE A 111 -6.32 4.89 -3.16
N ASP A 112 -5.36 4.87 -2.25
CA ASP A 112 -5.60 5.33 -0.89
C ASP A 112 -5.64 6.86 -0.78
N ALA A 113 -6.55 7.37 0.03
CA ALA A 113 -6.56 8.77 0.43
C ALA A 113 -5.31 9.13 1.25
N SER A 114 -4.88 10.38 1.15
CA SER A 114 -3.60 10.83 1.71
C SER A 114 -3.74 11.83 2.86
N PHE A 115 -4.77 12.69 2.85
CA PHE A 115 -4.95 13.74 3.84
C PHE A 115 -6.44 14.02 4.07
N PRO A 116 -6.80 14.55 5.27
CA PRO A 116 -8.18 14.85 5.61
C PRO A 116 -8.84 15.85 4.64
N GLY A 117 -10.14 15.64 4.38
CA GLY A 117 -11.02 16.62 3.77
C GLY A 117 -11.50 17.65 4.80
N GLU A 118 -12.69 18.21 4.56
CA GLU A 118 -13.31 19.20 5.47
C GLU A 118 -13.61 18.59 6.84
N ASP A 119 -14.07 17.32 6.88
CA ASP A 119 -14.24 16.56 8.11
C ASP A 119 -13.12 15.50 8.24
N PRO A 120 -12.16 15.67 9.16
CA PRO A 120 -11.10 14.70 9.39
C PRO A 120 -11.58 13.32 9.86
N GLN A 121 -12.79 13.22 10.40
CA GLN A 121 -13.36 11.95 10.88
C GLN A 121 -14.07 11.17 9.77
N ASP A 122 -14.46 11.83 8.69
CA ASP A 122 -15.03 11.16 7.52
C ASP A 122 -13.93 10.71 6.55
N TYR A 123 -13.38 9.52 6.79
CA TYR A 123 -12.32 8.93 5.97
C TYR A 123 -12.73 8.74 4.50
N LEU A 124 -14.00 8.55 4.20
CA LEU A 124 -14.49 8.41 2.81
C LEU A 124 -14.38 9.72 2.01
N ARG A 125 -14.30 10.84 2.72
CA ARG A 125 -14.11 12.18 2.15
C ARG A 125 -12.66 12.66 2.23
N TRP A 126 -11.75 11.82 2.72
CA TRP A 126 -10.33 12.11 2.65
C TRP A 126 -9.88 12.26 1.19
N ARG A 127 -8.90 13.08 0.98
CA ARG A 127 -8.46 13.56 -0.33
C ARG A 127 -7.08 13.03 -0.69
N ILE A 128 -6.80 13.13 -1.99
CA ILE A 128 -5.47 12.92 -2.54
C ILE A 128 -5.19 14.03 -3.57
N ASN A 129 -3.95 14.45 -3.69
CA ASN A 129 -3.52 15.43 -4.70
C ASN A 129 -2.28 14.94 -5.45
N VAL A 130 -1.98 15.60 -6.57
CA VAL A 130 -0.88 15.22 -7.46
C VAL A 130 0.50 15.30 -6.79
N ARG A 131 0.64 16.06 -5.70
CA ARG A 131 1.87 16.15 -4.91
C ARG A 131 1.97 15.10 -3.80
N SER A 132 1.05 14.16 -3.76
CA SER A 132 0.96 13.12 -2.74
C SER A 132 1.19 13.63 -1.31
N GLN A 133 0.48 14.70 -0.95
CA GLN A 133 0.56 15.28 0.38
C GLN A 133 0.24 14.23 1.45
N GLY A 134 1.12 14.06 2.43
CA GLY A 134 0.93 13.16 3.55
C GLY A 134 1.32 11.69 3.32
N ARG A 135 1.45 11.21 2.07
CA ARG A 135 1.74 9.80 1.79
C ARG A 135 2.89 9.67 0.77
N GLY A 136 3.99 9.01 1.16
CA GLY A 136 5.10 8.68 0.26
C GLY A 136 4.94 7.33 -0.43
N LEU A 137 4.42 6.33 0.30
CA LEU A 137 4.18 4.97 -0.20
C LEU A 137 2.92 4.39 0.44
N LEU A 138 2.29 3.44 -0.24
CA LEU A 138 1.48 2.40 0.37
C LEU A 138 2.40 1.20 0.62
N MET A 139 2.34 0.63 1.82
CA MET A 139 3.15 -0.54 2.16
C MET A 139 2.26 -1.74 2.50
N LEU A 140 2.59 -2.92 1.96
CA LEU A 140 1.88 -4.16 2.27
C LEU A 140 2.84 -5.10 2.98
N PHE A 141 2.71 -5.22 4.30
CA PHE A 141 3.53 -6.11 5.14
C PHE A 141 2.88 -7.47 5.25
N LEU A 142 3.50 -8.51 4.75
CA LEU A 142 3.00 -9.87 4.83
C LEU A 142 3.44 -10.52 6.14
N PHE A 143 2.49 -10.76 7.04
CA PHE A 143 2.73 -11.47 8.30
C PHE A 143 2.41 -12.96 8.21
N SER A 144 1.81 -13.42 7.10
CA SER A 144 1.64 -14.83 6.73
C SER A 144 2.11 -15.02 5.30
N ASP A 145 2.36 -16.25 4.90
CA ASP A 145 2.49 -16.57 3.50
C ASP A 145 1.18 -16.21 2.78
N VAL A 146 1.29 -15.73 1.54
CA VAL A 146 0.16 -15.32 0.70
C VAL A 146 0.35 -15.93 -0.68
N GLY A 147 -0.38 -17.00 -0.93
CA GLY A 147 -0.46 -17.64 -2.25
C GLY A 147 -1.54 -17.00 -3.15
N PRO A 148 -1.70 -17.53 -4.37
CA PRO A 148 -2.68 -17.00 -5.35
C PRO A 148 -4.12 -17.00 -4.84
N ASP A 149 -4.49 -17.98 -4.01
CA ASP A 149 -5.84 -18.15 -3.48
C ASP A 149 -6.06 -17.48 -2.10
N ASP A 150 -5.00 -16.98 -1.47
CA ASP A 150 -5.03 -16.41 -0.11
C ASP A 150 -5.37 -14.91 -0.12
N ALA A 151 -6.24 -14.49 -1.02
CA ALA A 151 -6.66 -13.10 -1.19
C ALA A 151 -5.48 -12.11 -1.33
N PRO A 152 -4.47 -12.35 -2.20
CA PRO A 152 -3.42 -11.38 -2.43
C PRO A 152 -4.01 -10.05 -2.91
N THR A 153 -3.39 -8.92 -2.55
CA THR A 153 -3.81 -7.63 -3.09
C THR A 153 -3.58 -7.62 -4.60
N ARG A 154 -4.61 -7.28 -5.38
CA ARG A 154 -4.49 -7.10 -6.83
C ARG A 154 -3.94 -5.71 -7.12
N ILE A 155 -3.06 -5.61 -8.10
CA ILE A 155 -2.37 -4.37 -8.48
C ILE A 155 -2.49 -4.21 -9.99
N ARG A 156 -2.84 -3.02 -10.46
CA ARG A 156 -2.75 -2.65 -11.88
C ARG A 156 -1.42 -1.98 -12.15
N MET A 157 -0.52 -2.69 -12.81
CA MET A 157 0.85 -2.24 -13.09
C MET A 157 0.83 -0.98 -13.96
N GLY A 158 1.61 0.03 -13.59
CA GLY A 158 1.69 1.30 -14.32
C GLY A 158 0.50 2.26 -14.12
N SER A 159 -0.53 1.87 -13.37
CA SER A 159 -1.72 2.72 -13.15
C SER A 159 -1.41 4.04 -12.46
N HIS A 160 -0.39 4.08 -11.62
CA HIS A 160 0.06 5.29 -10.91
C HIS A 160 0.47 6.42 -11.86
N LEU A 161 1.00 6.10 -13.05
CA LEU A 161 1.34 7.08 -14.08
C LEU A 161 0.07 7.73 -14.65
N ARG A 162 -0.98 6.93 -14.93
CA ARG A 162 -2.28 7.47 -15.38
C ARG A 162 -2.95 8.29 -14.29
N MET A 163 -2.91 7.80 -13.05
CA MET A 163 -3.51 8.51 -11.93
C MET A 163 -2.81 9.85 -11.63
N ALA A 164 -1.51 9.98 -11.85
CA ALA A 164 -0.84 11.28 -11.77
C ALA A 164 -1.48 12.32 -12.71
N LYS A 165 -1.79 11.91 -13.94
CA LYS A 165 -2.46 12.77 -14.93
C LYS A 165 -3.90 13.10 -14.54
N VAL A 166 -4.64 12.13 -14.01
CA VAL A 166 -6.01 12.32 -13.50
C VAL A 166 -6.02 13.33 -12.34
N LEU A 167 -5.02 13.28 -11.46
CA LEU A 167 -4.94 14.16 -10.28
C LEU A 167 -4.46 15.58 -10.61
N GLU A 168 -3.82 15.81 -11.77
CA GLU A 168 -3.26 17.11 -12.15
C GLU A 168 -4.27 18.26 -12.08
N PRO A 169 -5.50 18.17 -12.67
CA PRO A 169 -6.46 19.26 -12.66
C PRO A 169 -6.94 19.71 -11.28
N TYR A 170 -6.84 18.83 -10.28
CA TYR A 170 -7.29 19.11 -8.91
C TYR A 170 -6.24 19.85 -8.07
N GLY A 171 -5.03 20.07 -8.60
CA GLY A 171 -3.98 20.86 -7.98
C GLY A 171 -3.65 20.44 -6.54
N VAL A 172 -3.34 21.43 -5.68
CA VAL A 172 -3.01 21.18 -4.27
C VAL A 172 -4.21 20.86 -3.39
N ALA A 173 -5.42 21.33 -3.79
CA ALA A 173 -6.65 21.02 -3.07
C ALA A 173 -7.01 19.53 -3.15
N GLY A 174 -6.59 18.86 -4.21
CA GLY A 174 -6.85 17.45 -4.45
C GLY A 174 -8.34 17.14 -4.66
N VAL A 175 -8.66 15.86 -4.62
CA VAL A 175 -10.00 15.31 -4.86
C VAL A 175 -10.31 14.21 -3.85
N ALA A 176 -11.57 14.00 -3.48
CA ALA A 176 -11.95 12.88 -2.64
C ALA A 176 -11.81 11.56 -3.42
N MET A 177 -11.35 10.51 -2.74
CA MET A 177 -11.16 9.19 -3.36
C MET A 177 -12.46 8.68 -3.98
N SER A 178 -13.61 8.92 -3.35
CA SER A 178 -14.93 8.52 -3.85
C SER A 178 -15.29 9.11 -5.21
N ASP A 179 -14.70 10.24 -5.57
CA ASP A 179 -15.00 10.96 -6.81
C ASP A 179 -14.17 10.45 -8.01
N LEU A 180 -13.25 9.49 -7.77
CA LEU A 180 -12.33 8.90 -8.76
C LEU A 180 -12.74 7.49 -9.24
N VAL A 181 -13.93 7.01 -8.91
CA VAL A 181 -14.34 5.63 -9.19
C VAL A 181 -14.30 5.29 -10.69
N GLU A 182 -14.74 6.21 -11.56
CA GLU A 182 -14.69 6.04 -13.01
C GLU A 182 -13.25 6.05 -13.53
N ASP A 183 -12.36 6.86 -12.93
CA ASP A 183 -10.95 6.92 -13.30
C ASP A 183 -10.23 5.62 -12.93
N PHE A 184 -10.58 4.99 -11.81
CA PHE A 184 -10.05 3.66 -11.48
C PHE A 184 -10.53 2.61 -12.48
N ALA A 185 -11.79 2.67 -12.90
CA ALA A 185 -12.33 1.79 -13.94
C ALA A 185 -11.60 1.96 -15.27
N ALA A 186 -11.21 3.19 -15.63
CA ALA A 186 -10.48 3.50 -16.85
C ALA A 186 -9.05 2.91 -16.89
N THR A 187 -8.54 2.31 -15.80
CA THR A 187 -7.26 1.60 -15.78
C THR A 187 -7.39 0.09 -16.03
N ALA A 188 -8.58 -0.42 -16.41
CA ALA A 188 -8.87 -1.85 -16.54
C ALA A 188 -8.13 -2.57 -17.69
N ASP A 189 -7.58 -1.84 -18.63
CA ASP A 189 -6.77 -2.35 -19.73
C ASP A 189 -5.31 -2.60 -19.35
N LEU A 190 -4.87 -2.18 -18.16
CA LEU A 190 -3.52 -2.37 -17.68
C LEU A 190 -3.30 -3.80 -17.17
N PRO A 191 -2.06 -4.33 -17.28
CA PRO A 191 -1.72 -5.63 -16.71
C PRO A 191 -1.99 -5.69 -15.21
N GLU A 192 -2.57 -6.81 -14.75
CA GLU A 192 -2.81 -7.06 -13.34
C GLU A 192 -1.80 -8.06 -12.78
N MET A 193 -1.36 -7.83 -11.55
CA MET A 193 -0.59 -8.79 -10.77
C MET A 193 -1.19 -8.96 -9.38
N ALA A 194 -0.85 -10.05 -8.72
CA ALA A 194 -1.25 -10.38 -7.37
C ALA A 194 -0.05 -10.28 -6.42
N ALA A 195 -0.17 -9.52 -5.34
CA ALA A 195 0.90 -9.35 -4.33
C ALA A 195 1.02 -10.60 -3.46
N THR A 196 1.62 -11.66 -4.01
CA THR A 196 1.95 -12.90 -3.32
C THR A 196 3.33 -12.83 -2.68
N GLY A 197 3.61 -13.67 -1.68
CA GLY A 197 4.93 -13.71 -1.04
C GLY A 197 4.93 -14.54 0.24
N ARG A 198 6.03 -14.46 0.96
CA ARG A 198 6.22 -15.14 2.24
C ARG A 198 6.05 -14.18 3.42
N ALA A 199 5.80 -14.72 4.57
CA ALA A 199 5.88 -13.98 5.82
C ALA A 199 7.25 -13.29 5.96
N GLY A 200 7.23 -11.97 6.15
CA GLY A 200 8.45 -11.14 6.17
C GLY A 200 8.65 -10.29 4.91
N ASP A 201 7.95 -10.57 3.82
CA ASP A 201 8.01 -9.74 2.61
C ASP A 201 7.19 -8.46 2.78
N VAL A 202 7.65 -7.39 2.12
CA VAL A 202 6.93 -6.11 2.07
C VAL A 202 6.87 -5.60 0.64
N TYR A 203 5.69 -5.25 0.17
CA TYR A 203 5.52 -4.47 -1.05
C TYR A 203 5.57 -2.98 -0.71
N LEU A 204 6.40 -2.25 -1.43
CA LEU A 204 6.47 -0.80 -1.42
C LEU A 204 5.81 -0.30 -2.71
N CYS A 205 4.64 0.30 -2.58
CA CYS A 205 3.81 0.72 -3.70
C CYS A 205 3.76 2.24 -3.81
N HIS A 206 3.78 2.74 -5.03
CA HIS A 206 3.57 4.16 -5.31
C HIS A 206 2.19 4.62 -4.77
N PRO A 207 2.07 5.81 -4.15
CA PRO A 207 0.83 6.25 -3.52
C PRO A 207 -0.38 6.34 -4.45
N PHE A 208 -0.15 6.43 -5.76
CA PHE A 208 -1.21 6.48 -6.78
C PHE A 208 -1.48 5.14 -7.46
N LEU A 209 -0.89 4.05 -6.99
CA LEU A 209 -1.06 2.73 -7.58
C LEU A 209 -2.47 2.21 -7.34
N VAL A 210 -3.22 1.94 -8.41
CA VAL A 210 -4.57 1.39 -8.33
C VAL A 210 -4.48 -0.06 -7.91
N HIS A 211 -5.14 -0.38 -6.81
CA HIS A 211 -5.12 -1.71 -6.22
C HIS A 211 -6.50 -2.10 -5.69
N ALA A 212 -6.68 -3.38 -5.43
CA ALA A 212 -7.93 -3.89 -4.88
C ALA A 212 -7.69 -5.13 -4.02
N ALA A 213 -8.54 -5.31 -3.04
CA ALA A 213 -8.67 -6.57 -2.35
C ALA A 213 -9.35 -7.61 -3.25
N GLN A 214 -9.47 -8.84 -2.76
CA GLN A 214 -10.27 -9.91 -3.39
C GLN A 214 -10.74 -10.93 -2.37
N ALA A 215 -11.65 -11.81 -2.80
CA ALA A 215 -12.13 -12.90 -1.99
C ALA A 215 -11.01 -13.89 -1.64
N HIS A 216 -11.07 -14.45 -0.44
CA HIS A 216 -10.14 -15.47 0.03
C HIS A 216 -10.68 -16.86 -0.33
N ARG A 217 -9.99 -17.55 -1.22
CA ARG A 217 -10.35 -18.88 -1.73
C ARG A 217 -9.44 -20.00 -1.24
N GLY A 218 -8.37 -19.62 -0.53
CA GLY A 218 -7.39 -20.52 0.08
C GLY A 218 -7.89 -21.15 1.38
N ARG A 219 -6.96 -21.66 2.17
CA ARG A 219 -7.26 -22.39 3.41
C ARG A 219 -6.76 -21.69 4.66
N ASN A 220 -5.70 -20.90 4.56
CA ASN A 220 -5.03 -20.27 5.68
C ASN A 220 -5.34 -18.77 5.72
N PRO A 221 -5.74 -18.22 6.85
CA PRO A 221 -6.01 -16.78 6.95
C PRO A 221 -4.82 -15.93 6.55
N LYS A 222 -5.08 -14.84 5.82
CA LYS A 222 -4.07 -13.86 5.45
C LYS A 222 -3.94 -12.79 6.53
N PHE A 223 -2.73 -12.65 7.06
CA PHE A 223 -2.34 -11.58 7.98
C PHE A 223 -1.46 -10.57 7.25
N MET A 224 -1.97 -9.37 7.08
CA MET A 224 -1.28 -8.29 6.35
C MET A 224 -1.57 -6.95 7.02
N ALA A 225 -0.55 -6.07 7.10
CA ALA A 225 -0.73 -4.66 7.43
C ALA A 225 -0.65 -3.79 6.17
N GLN A 226 -1.39 -2.67 6.17
CA GLN A 226 -1.44 -1.70 5.08
C GLN A 226 -1.15 -0.27 5.57
N PRO A 227 0.00 0.00 6.21
CA PRO A 227 0.30 1.36 6.65
C PRO A 227 0.72 2.25 5.47
N PRO A 228 0.44 3.57 5.52
CA PRO A 228 1.14 4.53 4.70
C PRO A 228 2.56 4.74 5.20
N LEU A 229 3.51 5.01 4.31
CA LEU A 229 4.72 5.74 4.66
C LEU A 229 4.39 7.22 4.63
N LEU A 230 4.43 7.89 5.77
CA LEU A 230 4.09 9.31 5.86
C LEU A 230 5.27 10.19 5.44
N LEU A 231 4.98 11.31 4.78
CA LEU A 231 5.95 12.33 4.41
C LEU A 231 5.95 13.49 5.41
N HIS A 232 7.11 14.10 5.63
CA HIS A 232 7.21 15.38 6.33
C HIS A 232 6.64 16.52 5.50
N GLU A 233 6.89 16.50 4.17
CA GLU A 233 6.44 17.51 3.21
C GLU A 233 5.92 16.83 1.92
N PRO A 234 5.01 17.47 1.19
CA PRO A 234 4.55 16.95 -0.10
C PRO A 234 5.68 16.74 -1.10
N CYS A 235 5.46 15.88 -2.10
CA CYS A 235 6.38 15.70 -3.22
C CYS A 235 6.66 17.02 -3.95
N VAL A 236 7.91 17.22 -4.35
CA VAL A 236 8.35 18.39 -5.09
C VAL A 236 8.50 18.01 -6.56
N LEU A 237 7.65 18.55 -7.42
CA LEU A 237 7.57 18.18 -8.84
C LEU A 237 8.30 19.18 -9.76
N ASP A 238 8.78 20.29 -9.21
CA ASP A 238 9.59 21.27 -9.90
C ASP A 238 10.79 21.64 -9.02
N ARG A 239 11.97 21.12 -9.39
CA ARG A 239 13.24 21.30 -8.66
C ARG A 239 14.31 21.83 -9.61
N PRO A 240 14.99 22.94 -9.26
CA PRO A 240 16.06 23.49 -10.07
C PRO A 240 17.26 22.55 -10.23
N ASP A 241 17.52 21.69 -9.22
CA ASP A 241 18.63 20.73 -9.20
C ASP A 241 18.31 19.42 -9.96
N GLY A 242 17.05 19.21 -10.37
CA GLY A 242 16.61 17.99 -11.03
C GLY A 242 16.71 16.71 -10.18
N ALA A 243 17.03 16.81 -8.89
CA ALA A 243 17.26 15.67 -8.00
C ALA A 243 15.94 15.10 -7.46
N TYR A 244 15.12 14.53 -8.34
CA TYR A 244 13.85 13.92 -8.00
C TYR A 244 14.02 12.52 -7.40
N SER A 245 13.26 12.22 -6.35
CA SER A 245 13.12 10.85 -5.86
C SER A 245 12.36 9.97 -6.88
N PRO A 246 12.53 8.63 -6.85
CA PRO A 246 11.77 7.73 -7.74
C PRO A 246 10.25 7.94 -7.70
N VAL A 247 9.65 8.21 -6.53
CA VAL A 247 8.23 8.58 -6.43
C VAL A 247 7.93 9.86 -7.21
N GLU A 248 8.75 10.90 -7.07
CA GLU A 248 8.58 12.16 -7.80
C GLU A 248 8.82 11.99 -9.31
N GLN A 249 9.80 11.17 -9.68
CA GLN A 249 10.07 10.85 -11.10
C GLN A 249 8.86 10.17 -11.74
N ALA A 250 8.26 9.18 -11.08
CA ALA A 250 7.05 8.50 -11.56
C ALA A 250 5.87 9.48 -11.74
N ILE A 251 5.63 10.36 -10.75
CA ILE A 251 4.58 11.38 -10.88
C ILE A 251 4.84 12.27 -12.11
N ARG A 252 6.07 12.77 -12.27
CA ARG A 252 6.46 13.64 -13.40
C ARG A 252 6.29 12.93 -14.74
N GLN A 253 6.74 11.67 -14.84
CA GLN A 253 6.55 10.85 -16.03
C GLN A 253 5.05 10.70 -16.37
N GLY A 254 4.20 10.44 -15.36
CA GLY A 254 2.76 10.36 -15.54
C GLY A 254 2.14 11.68 -16.05
N LEU A 255 2.62 12.82 -15.60
CA LEU A 255 2.18 14.14 -16.06
C LEU A 255 2.54 14.41 -17.53
N GLU A 256 3.63 13.83 -18.02
CA GLU A 256 4.08 13.93 -19.42
C GLU A 256 3.30 12.99 -20.37
N LEU A 257 2.64 11.93 -19.83
CA LEU A 257 1.77 11.05 -20.61
C LEU A 257 0.55 11.83 -21.14
N GLY A 258 0.47 11.99 -22.44
CA GLY A 258 -0.63 12.72 -23.08
C GLY A 258 -0.22 14.04 -23.75
N VAL A 259 1.04 14.45 -23.65
CA VAL A 259 1.63 15.48 -24.49
C VAL A 259 2.20 14.85 -25.76
N THR A 260 1.44 14.00 -26.43
CA THR A 260 1.70 13.71 -27.85
C THR A 260 1.12 14.85 -28.65
N ARG A 261 1.98 15.75 -29.10
CA ARG A 261 1.67 16.80 -30.09
C ARG A 261 1.36 16.20 -31.43
#